data_05887a6a8e6841db4f25443ff9328742
#
_entry.id   05887a6a8e6841db4f25443ff9328742
#
_cell.length_a   1.000
_cell.length_b   1.000
_cell.length_c   1.000
_cell.angle_alpha   90.00
_cell.angle_beta   90.00
_cell.angle_gamma   90.00
#
_symmetry.space_group_name_H-M   'P 1'
#
loop_
_entity.id
_entity.type
_entity.pdbx_description
1 polymer ?
#
loop_
_entity_poly.entity_id
_entity_poly.type
_entity_poly.pdbx_seq_one_letter_code
_entity_poly.pdbx_strand_id
1 'polypeptide(L)'
;NARFSVDVSVDDVALHEVFLPHFRRIIDEGVASVMSAYNAVNGEWCGQSSQLLTDVLRSEWDFDGFVISDWIFGLRDAGPSVANGLDVEMPSRMIRAFGLDAALAAGECEPADIDRAVTNTVSTLLRFADVLAAERPPLDVLASAPHRALAREAATKAVVLLRNEPVAGTPVLPVDLGVARVAVIGALAAEPNLGDGGSSDVWAPEVVTVLDGIRELAGHASVVHHDGADLDGAAAAAAAADVAVVVVGYTKADEGEFIGGSGTDHLTGLMPAADEPEVAAAFAAVLAADTEPFQKPGASDGEELGFSKGGDRTSLRLRPGDVSLIRAVAAAT
;
A
#
# COMPACT_ATOMS: atom_id res chain seq x y z
N ASN A 1 13.94 -5.91 -4.13
CA ASN A 1 12.97 -4.91 -4.54
C ASN A 1 13.05 -4.66 -6.04
N ALA A 2 12.28 -5.41 -6.81
CA ALA A 2 12.34 -5.42 -8.27
C ALA A 2 11.00 -4.99 -8.92
N ARG A 3 10.14 -4.27 -8.21
CA ARG A 3 8.78 -3.94 -8.68
C ARG A 3 8.74 -3.24 -10.05
N PHE A 4 9.81 -2.53 -10.41
CA PHE A 4 9.91 -1.86 -11.71
C PHE A 4 10.41 -2.77 -12.85
N SER A 5 10.89 -3.98 -12.54
CA SER A 5 11.56 -4.84 -13.54
C SER A 5 11.21 -6.32 -13.43
N VAL A 6 10.52 -6.75 -12.37
CA VAL A 6 10.18 -8.16 -12.20
C VAL A 6 9.11 -8.60 -13.20
N ASP A 7 9.29 -9.79 -13.77
CA ASP A 7 8.24 -10.51 -14.48
C ASP A 7 7.74 -11.64 -13.59
N VAL A 8 6.49 -11.56 -13.19
CA VAL A 8 5.85 -12.53 -12.30
C VAL A 8 5.25 -13.64 -13.13
N SER A 9 5.81 -14.82 -13.02
CA SER A 9 5.22 -16.00 -13.65
C SER A 9 4.15 -16.60 -12.72
N VAL A 10 2.92 -16.64 -13.19
CA VAL A 10 1.77 -17.15 -12.43
C VAL A 10 0.86 -17.94 -13.37
N ASP A 11 0.37 -19.10 -12.91
CA ASP A 11 -0.62 -19.86 -13.68
C ASP A 11 -2.03 -19.24 -13.59
N ASP A 12 -2.89 -19.55 -14.55
CA ASP A 12 -4.23 -18.96 -14.66
C ASP A 12 -5.11 -19.27 -13.45
N VAL A 13 -4.96 -20.42 -12.82
CA VAL A 13 -5.75 -20.79 -11.63
C VAL A 13 -5.35 -19.88 -10.45
N ALA A 14 -4.05 -19.77 -10.20
CA ALA A 14 -3.54 -18.90 -9.16
C ALA A 14 -3.87 -17.42 -9.44
N LEU A 15 -3.76 -16.98 -10.69
CA LEU A 15 -4.12 -15.62 -11.08
C LEU A 15 -5.59 -15.33 -10.75
N HIS A 16 -6.53 -16.18 -11.18
CA HIS A 16 -7.96 -15.95 -11.02
C HIS A 16 -8.51 -16.27 -9.63
N GLU A 17 -7.90 -17.23 -8.89
CA GLU A 17 -8.41 -17.63 -7.59
C GLU A 17 -7.72 -16.94 -6.40
N VAL A 18 -6.50 -16.41 -6.58
CA VAL A 18 -5.71 -15.81 -5.50
C VAL A 18 -5.46 -14.32 -5.71
N PHE A 19 -4.99 -13.93 -6.91
CA PHE A 19 -4.53 -12.56 -7.15
C PHE A 19 -5.61 -11.60 -7.64
N LEU A 20 -6.63 -12.06 -8.32
CA LEU A 20 -7.66 -11.22 -8.95
C LEU A 20 -8.99 -11.09 -8.18
N PRO A 21 -9.39 -11.97 -7.25
CA PRO A 21 -10.75 -11.94 -6.68
C PRO A 21 -11.11 -10.63 -5.97
N HIS A 22 -10.17 -10.01 -5.27
CA HIS A 22 -10.42 -8.74 -4.59
C HIS A 22 -10.59 -7.57 -5.56
N PHE A 23 -9.89 -7.57 -6.71
CA PHE A 23 -10.12 -6.60 -7.78
C PHE A 23 -11.50 -6.79 -8.37
N ARG A 24 -11.89 -8.04 -8.69
CA ARG A 24 -13.24 -8.35 -9.18
C ARG A 24 -14.30 -7.83 -8.22
N ARG A 25 -14.13 -8.06 -6.92
CA ARG A 25 -15.09 -7.58 -5.92
C ARG A 25 -15.22 -6.05 -5.92
N ILE A 26 -14.13 -5.32 -6.09
CA ILE A 26 -14.11 -3.86 -6.17
C ILE A 26 -14.80 -3.37 -7.46
N ILE A 27 -14.60 -4.08 -8.58
CA ILE A 27 -15.30 -3.79 -9.84
C ILE A 27 -16.81 -3.97 -9.66
N ASP A 28 -17.24 -5.07 -9.05
CA ASP A 28 -18.66 -5.35 -8.78
C ASP A 28 -19.34 -4.28 -7.89
N GLU A 29 -18.57 -3.57 -7.06
CA GLU A 29 -19.05 -2.43 -6.25
C GLU A 29 -19.06 -1.10 -7.04
N GLY A 30 -18.66 -1.08 -8.31
CA GLY A 30 -18.80 0.08 -9.20
C GLY A 30 -17.67 1.10 -9.10
N VAL A 31 -16.44 0.69 -8.86
CA VAL A 31 -15.28 1.60 -8.86
C VAL A 31 -15.15 2.31 -10.22
N ALA A 32 -14.77 3.59 -10.19
CA ALA A 32 -14.69 4.43 -11.38
C ALA A 32 -13.42 4.20 -12.22
N SER A 33 -12.32 3.84 -11.58
CA SER A 33 -11.03 3.64 -12.25
C SER A 33 -10.18 2.59 -11.56
N VAL A 34 -9.26 2.01 -12.32
CA VAL A 34 -8.28 1.03 -11.86
C VAL A 34 -6.89 1.53 -12.25
N MET A 35 -5.89 1.34 -11.38
CA MET A 35 -4.50 1.61 -11.68
C MET A 35 -3.78 0.31 -12.02
N SER A 36 -2.98 0.33 -13.10
CA SER A 36 -2.10 -0.79 -13.44
C SER A 36 -0.87 -0.81 -12.52
N ALA A 37 -0.01 -1.82 -12.66
CA ALA A 37 1.22 -1.96 -11.88
C ALA A 37 2.47 -1.74 -12.73
N TYR A 38 3.61 -1.56 -12.06
CA TYR A 38 4.91 -1.37 -12.73
C TYR A 38 5.49 -2.64 -13.34
N ASN A 39 5.26 -3.79 -12.69
CA ASN A 39 5.85 -5.06 -13.06
C ASN A 39 5.21 -5.68 -14.29
N ALA A 40 5.85 -6.72 -14.81
CA ALA A 40 5.26 -7.60 -15.78
C ALA A 40 4.60 -8.82 -15.13
N VAL A 41 3.64 -9.39 -15.82
CA VAL A 41 3.00 -10.68 -15.50
C VAL A 41 3.01 -11.53 -16.76
N ASN A 42 3.57 -12.74 -16.67
CA ASN A 42 3.65 -13.70 -17.76
C ASN A 42 4.25 -13.11 -19.07
N GLY A 43 5.25 -12.24 -18.92
CA GLY A 43 5.97 -11.63 -20.04
C GLY A 43 5.40 -10.30 -20.53
N GLU A 44 4.25 -9.83 -20.03
CA GLU A 44 3.65 -8.56 -20.43
C GLU A 44 3.66 -7.54 -19.27
N TRP A 45 4.10 -6.33 -19.54
CA TRP A 45 3.99 -5.22 -18.55
C TRP A 45 2.55 -4.93 -18.23
N CYS A 46 2.18 -4.84 -16.94
CA CYS A 46 0.80 -4.65 -16.52
C CYS A 46 0.11 -3.43 -17.15
N GLY A 47 0.85 -2.34 -17.41
CA GLY A 47 0.33 -1.14 -18.08
C GLY A 47 0.07 -1.30 -19.59
N GLN A 48 0.35 -2.46 -20.16
CA GLN A 48 0.14 -2.77 -21.57
C GLN A 48 -0.22 -4.25 -21.82
N SER A 49 -0.67 -4.95 -20.77
CA SER A 49 -1.08 -6.36 -20.86
C SER A 49 -2.50 -6.48 -21.42
N SER A 50 -2.63 -7.12 -22.58
CA SER A 50 -3.93 -7.42 -23.16
C SER A 50 -4.72 -8.38 -22.31
N GLN A 51 -4.08 -9.39 -21.72
CA GLN A 51 -4.73 -10.36 -20.83
C GLN A 51 -5.39 -9.65 -19.61
N LEU A 52 -4.64 -8.78 -18.92
CA LEU A 52 -5.15 -8.14 -17.71
C LEU A 52 -6.16 -7.04 -18.01
N LEU A 53 -5.85 -6.14 -18.97
CA LEU A 53 -6.61 -4.92 -19.20
C LEU A 53 -7.80 -5.09 -20.14
N THR A 54 -7.72 -6.02 -21.09
CA THR A 54 -8.77 -6.26 -22.07
C THR A 54 -9.54 -7.54 -21.76
N ASP A 55 -8.86 -8.68 -21.68
CA ASP A 55 -9.55 -9.96 -21.56
C ASP A 55 -10.22 -10.09 -20.20
N VAL A 56 -9.45 -9.97 -19.11
CA VAL A 56 -9.98 -10.12 -17.76
C VAL A 56 -10.83 -8.91 -17.35
N LEU A 57 -10.24 -7.71 -17.36
CA LEU A 57 -10.91 -6.55 -16.78
C LEU A 57 -12.16 -6.14 -17.55
N ARG A 58 -12.10 -6.10 -18.88
CA ARG A 58 -13.22 -5.61 -19.70
C ARG A 58 -14.11 -6.73 -20.22
N SER A 59 -13.54 -7.80 -20.78
CA SER A 59 -14.34 -8.84 -21.41
C SER A 59 -14.97 -9.81 -20.40
N GLU A 60 -14.27 -10.17 -19.34
CA GLU A 60 -14.82 -11.08 -18.32
C GLU A 60 -15.60 -10.37 -17.22
N TRP A 61 -15.17 -9.13 -16.85
CA TRP A 61 -15.75 -8.42 -15.71
C TRP A 61 -16.63 -7.24 -16.08
N ASP A 62 -16.80 -6.94 -17.38
CA ASP A 62 -17.61 -5.84 -17.89
C ASP A 62 -17.24 -4.47 -17.28
N PHE A 63 -15.95 -4.24 -16.97
CA PHE A 63 -15.53 -2.96 -16.42
C PHE A 63 -15.72 -1.83 -17.43
N ASP A 64 -16.54 -0.85 -17.07
CA ASP A 64 -16.91 0.29 -17.90
C ASP A 64 -16.24 1.62 -17.51
N GLY A 65 -15.32 1.58 -16.53
CA GLY A 65 -14.50 2.71 -16.12
C GLY A 65 -13.26 2.89 -16.97
N PHE A 66 -12.30 3.68 -16.48
CA PHE A 66 -11.01 3.87 -17.15
C PHE A 66 -9.84 3.32 -16.36
N VAL A 67 -8.75 2.97 -17.07
CA VAL A 67 -7.51 2.47 -16.48
C VAL A 67 -6.43 3.53 -16.55
N ILE A 68 -5.78 3.80 -15.43
CA ILE A 68 -4.59 4.66 -15.36
C ILE A 68 -3.32 3.83 -15.21
N SER A 69 -2.20 4.34 -15.69
CA SER A 69 -0.90 3.75 -15.38
C SER A 69 -0.51 4.07 -13.95
N ASP A 70 0.35 3.25 -13.34
CA ASP A 70 1.12 3.70 -12.20
C ASP A 70 2.08 4.83 -12.61
N TRP A 71 2.56 5.62 -11.64
CA TRP A 71 3.25 6.88 -11.86
C TRP A 71 4.60 6.72 -12.58
N ILE A 72 4.80 7.46 -13.66
CA ILE A 72 6.05 7.60 -14.43
C ILE A 72 6.43 6.31 -15.16
N PHE A 73 6.54 5.18 -14.49
CA PHE A 73 7.10 3.93 -15.00
C PHE A 73 6.05 2.85 -15.27
N GLY A 74 4.76 3.18 -15.25
CA GLY A 74 3.66 2.23 -15.37
C GLY A 74 3.41 1.71 -16.78
N LEU A 75 4.08 2.24 -17.80
CA LEU A 75 4.07 1.70 -19.16
C LEU A 75 5.46 1.79 -19.79
N ARG A 76 5.69 1.01 -20.85
CA ARG A 76 6.97 0.98 -21.56
C ARG A 76 6.83 1.45 -23.01
N ASP A 77 5.73 1.10 -23.67
CA ASP A 77 5.52 1.33 -25.08
C ASP A 77 4.21 2.08 -25.34
N ALA A 78 4.26 3.09 -26.20
CA ALA A 78 3.11 3.97 -26.45
C ALA A 78 1.96 3.21 -27.16
N GLY A 79 2.25 2.51 -28.25
CA GLY A 79 1.26 1.78 -29.06
C GLY A 79 0.61 0.64 -28.28
N PRO A 80 1.37 -0.36 -27.80
CA PRO A 80 0.83 -1.48 -27.03
C PRO A 80 0.04 -1.04 -25.80
N SER A 81 0.42 0.05 -25.11
CA SER A 81 -0.30 0.50 -23.94
C SER A 81 -1.72 0.95 -24.28
N VAL A 82 -1.92 1.72 -25.35
CA VAL A 82 -3.27 2.16 -25.74
C VAL A 82 -4.04 1.04 -26.43
N ALA A 83 -3.40 0.25 -27.29
CA ALA A 83 -4.04 -0.87 -28.00
C ALA A 83 -4.62 -1.90 -27.02
N ASN A 84 -3.90 -2.20 -25.94
CA ASN A 84 -4.24 -3.24 -24.97
C ASN A 84 -5.10 -2.78 -23.78
N GLY A 85 -5.58 -1.52 -23.75
CA GLY A 85 -6.62 -1.15 -22.80
C GLY A 85 -6.26 -0.16 -21.70
N LEU A 86 -5.02 0.36 -21.67
CA LEU A 86 -4.67 1.48 -20.79
C LEU A 86 -5.25 2.79 -21.36
N ASP A 87 -6.03 3.50 -20.57
CA ASP A 87 -6.70 4.71 -21.03
C ASP A 87 -5.85 5.97 -20.79
N VAL A 88 -5.29 6.14 -19.60
CA VAL A 88 -4.56 7.35 -19.20
C VAL A 88 -3.15 7.05 -18.70
N GLU A 89 -2.17 7.76 -19.24
CA GLU A 89 -0.80 7.76 -18.73
C GLU A 89 -0.63 8.77 -17.58
N MET A 90 -0.06 8.35 -16.48
CA MET A 90 0.11 9.16 -15.28
C MET A 90 1.59 9.37 -14.92
N PRO A 91 1.95 10.52 -14.29
CA PRO A 91 1.09 11.65 -13.90
C PRO A 91 0.90 12.66 -15.03
N SER A 92 1.63 12.53 -16.12
CA SER A 92 1.62 13.46 -17.25
C SER A 92 1.93 12.72 -18.55
N ARG A 93 1.85 13.43 -19.67
CA ARG A 93 2.22 12.89 -20.97
C ARG A 93 3.74 12.66 -21.02
N MET A 94 4.16 11.41 -21.15
CA MET A 94 5.56 11.00 -21.20
C MET A 94 5.80 10.06 -22.39
N ILE A 95 5.62 8.77 -22.21
CA ILE A 95 5.88 7.76 -23.26
C ILE A 95 4.96 7.97 -24.46
N ARG A 96 3.66 8.20 -24.21
CA ARG A 96 2.69 8.44 -25.28
C ARG A 96 2.88 9.79 -25.98
N ALA A 97 3.35 10.82 -25.25
CA ALA A 97 3.59 12.12 -25.86
C ALA A 97 4.61 12.10 -27.00
N PHE A 98 5.62 11.24 -26.86
CA PHE A 98 6.72 11.16 -27.83
C PHE A 98 6.62 9.95 -28.76
N GLY A 99 5.88 8.91 -28.38
CA GLY A 99 5.84 7.65 -29.11
C GLY A 99 4.54 7.38 -29.88
N LEU A 100 3.42 8.04 -29.56
CA LEU A 100 2.11 7.66 -30.08
C LEU A 100 1.97 7.87 -31.58
N ASP A 101 2.46 8.98 -32.12
CA ASP A 101 2.43 9.26 -33.57
C ASP A 101 3.24 8.25 -34.37
N ALA A 102 4.41 7.86 -33.84
CA ALA A 102 5.25 6.84 -34.46
C ALA A 102 4.59 5.44 -34.38
N ALA A 103 3.96 5.11 -33.26
CA ALA A 103 3.23 3.86 -33.08
C ALA A 103 2.04 3.73 -34.02
N LEU A 104 1.26 4.81 -34.22
CA LEU A 104 0.19 4.86 -35.21
C LEU A 104 0.74 4.66 -36.64
N ALA A 105 1.84 5.33 -36.99
CA ALA A 105 2.46 5.18 -38.30
C ALA A 105 3.02 3.76 -38.56
N ALA A 106 3.47 3.09 -37.48
CA ALA A 106 3.93 1.70 -37.53
C ALA A 106 2.82 0.65 -37.49
N GLY A 107 1.58 1.05 -37.19
CA GLY A 107 0.44 0.13 -37.04
C GLY A 107 0.49 -0.67 -35.73
N GLU A 108 1.17 -0.17 -34.70
CA GLU A 108 1.21 -0.77 -33.35
C GLU A 108 -0.07 -0.47 -32.55
N CYS A 109 -0.82 0.52 -32.95
CA CYS A 109 -2.16 0.85 -32.48
C CYS A 109 -2.94 1.54 -33.59
N GLU A 110 -4.26 1.65 -33.41
CA GLU A 110 -5.16 2.29 -34.35
C GLU A 110 -5.83 3.53 -33.75
N PRO A 111 -6.33 4.49 -34.55
CA PRO A 111 -7.12 5.62 -34.05
C PRO A 111 -8.30 5.20 -33.17
N ALA A 112 -8.91 4.04 -33.48
CA ALA A 112 -10.01 3.50 -32.68
C ALA A 112 -9.60 3.14 -31.24
N ASP A 113 -8.34 2.79 -30.99
CA ASP A 113 -7.83 2.52 -29.64
C ASP A 113 -7.76 3.80 -28.81
N ILE A 114 -7.36 4.90 -29.44
CA ILE A 114 -7.36 6.23 -28.81
C ILE A 114 -8.79 6.68 -28.53
N ASP A 115 -9.71 6.52 -29.51
CA ASP A 115 -11.12 6.86 -29.34
C ASP A 115 -11.74 6.06 -28.18
N ARG A 116 -11.41 4.78 -28.05
CA ARG A 116 -11.83 3.95 -26.91
C ARG A 116 -11.31 4.51 -25.58
N ALA A 117 -10.03 4.82 -25.49
CA ALA A 117 -9.41 5.35 -24.26
C ALA A 117 -10.06 6.69 -23.84
N VAL A 118 -10.27 7.59 -24.81
CA VAL A 118 -10.98 8.85 -24.58
C VAL A 118 -12.42 8.61 -24.16
N THR A 119 -13.13 7.69 -24.82
CA THR A 119 -14.52 7.36 -24.52
C THR A 119 -14.65 6.82 -23.09
N ASN A 120 -13.81 5.88 -22.68
CA ASN A 120 -13.81 5.33 -21.31
C ASN A 120 -13.61 6.42 -20.26
N THR A 121 -12.64 7.30 -20.48
CA THR A 121 -12.33 8.40 -19.56
C THR A 121 -13.47 9.41 -19.49
N VAL A 122 -13.94 9.91 -20.64
CA VAL A 122 -14.97 10.95 -20.71
C VAL A 122 -16.32 10.41 -20.21
N SER A 123 -16.70 9.19 -20.60
CA SER A 123 -17.95 8.56 -20.14
C SER A 123 -17.97 8.40 -18.63
N THR A 124 -16.85 8.00 -18.03
CA THR A 124 -16.73 7.90 -16.58
C THR A 124 -16.85 9.27 -15.90
N LEU A 125 -16.16 10.28 -16.40
CA LEU A 125 -16.29 11.65 -15.87
C LEU A 125 -17.72 12.17 -15.98
N LEU A 126 -18.41 11.91 -17.10
CA LEU A 126 -19.81 12.31 -17.28
C LEU A 126 -20.76 11.54 -16.35
N ARG A 127 -20.50 10.26 -16.09
CA ARG A 127 -21.27 9.47 -15.12
C ARG A 127 -21.23 10.06 -13.71
N PHE A 128 -20.13 10.67 -13.33
CA PHE A 128 -19.94 11.32 -12.04
C PHE A 128 -20.05 12.85 -12.09
N ALA A 129 -20.56 13.44 -13.19
CA ALA A 129 -20.61 14.90 -13.38
C ALA A 129 -21.33 15.63 -12.25
N ASP A 130 -22.45 15.10 -11.76
CA ASP A 130 -23.19 15.70 -10.64
C ASP A 130 -22.39 15.70 -9.35
N VAL A 131 -21.64 14.63 -9.07
CA VAL A 131 -20.76 14.54 -7.89
C VAL A 131 -19.59 15.51 -8.01
N LEU A 132 -19.01 15.62 -9.21
CA LEU A 132 -17.89 16.53 -9.48
C LEU A 132 -18.33 18.02 -9.43
N ALA A 133 -19.57 18.31 -9.80
CA ALA A 133 -20.15 19.64 -9.73
C ALA A 133 -20.71 20.01 -8.35
N ALA A 134 -20.89 19.05 -7.47
CA ALA A 134 -21.42 19.28 -6.12
C ALA A 134 -20.46 20.12 -5.27
N GLU A 135 -21.01 20.85 -4.32
CA GLU A 135 -20.22 21.55 -3.32
C GLU A 135 -19.36 20.54 -2.54
N ARG A 136 -18.07 20.88 -2.36
CA ARG A 136 -17.17 20.02 -1.61
C ARG A 136 -17.64 19.86 -0.16
N PRO A 137 -17.65 18.66 0.41
CA PRO A 137 -17.93 18.45 1.80
C PRO A 137 -17.01 19.32 2.70
N PRO A 138 -17.49 19.79 3.83
CA PRO A 138 -16.67 20.54 4.77
C PRO A 138 -15.54 19.66 5.34
N LEU A 139 -14.44 20.28 5.76
CA LEU A 139 -13.24 19.55 6.21
C LEU A 139 -13.46 18.69 7.46
N ASP A 140 -14.49 18.99 8.27
CA ASP A 140 -14.84 18.22 9.46
C ASP A 140 -15.43 16.82 9.15
N VAL A 141 -15.73 16.55 7.87
CA VAL A 141 -16.03 15.18 7.40
C VAL A 141 -14.80 14.28 7.47
N LEU A 142 -13.59 14.86 7.28
CA LEU A 142 -12.35 14.09 7.34
C LEU A 142 -12.13 13.57 8.76
N ALA A 143 -11.82 12.27 8.87
CA ALA A 143 -11.64 11.58 10.14
C ALA A 143 -12.78 11.80 11.15
N SER A 144 -13.99 12.10 10.67
CA SER A 144 -15.18 12.24 11.49
C SER A 144 -15.50 10.96 12.30
N ALA A 145 -16.31 11.07 13.33
CA ALA A 145 -16.67 9.92 14.17
C ALA A 145 -17.25 8.73 13.35
N PRO A 146 -18.13 8.94 12.34
CA PRO A 146 -18.57 7.86 11.46
C PRO A 146 -17.43 7.22 10.66
N HIS A 147 -16.50 8.03 10.11
CA HIS A 147 -15.36 7.50 9.34
C HIS A 147 -14.41 6.71 10.23
N ARG A 148 -14.13 7.17 11.45
CA ARG A 148 -13.32 6.42 12.42
C ARG A 148 -13.99 5.12 12.88
N ALA A 149 -15.31 5.13 13.06
CA ALA A 149 -16.06 3.91 13.37
C ALA A 149 -15.97 2.87 12.22
N LEU A 150 -16.08 3.33 10.97
CA LEU A 150 -15.91 2.46 9.79
C LEU A 150 -14.48 1.93 9.69
N ALA A 151 -13.47 2.77 9.90
CA ALA A 151 -12.07 2.36 9.90
C ALA A 151 -11.79 1.30 11.00
N ARG A 152 -12.35 1.49 12.19
CA ARG A 152 -12.27 0.51 13.28
C ARG A 152 -12.95 -0.81 12.92
N GLU A 153 -14.12 -0.76 12.31
CA GLU A 153 -14.82 -1.96 11.83
C GLU A 153 -13.98 -2.72 10.79
N ALA A 154 -13.42 -2.00 9.81
CA ALA A 154 -12.55 -2.57 8.79
C ALA A 154 -11.31 -3.22 9.42
N ALA A 155 -10.62 -2.52 10.32
CA ALA A 155 -9.46 -3.06 11.03
C ALA A 155 -9.81 -4.31 11.86
N THR A 156 -10.94 -4.30 12.55
CA THR A 156 -11.40 -5.46 13.34
C THR A 156 -11.66 -6.68 12.44
N LYS A 157 -12.26 -6.47 11.26
CA LYS A 157 -12.53 -7.54 10.29
C LYS A 157 -11.25 -8.02 9.58
N ALA A 158 -10.21 -7.18 9.51
CA ALA A 158 -8.94 -7.54 8.91
C ALA A 158 -8.03 -8.39 9.82
N VAL A 159 -8.31 -8.45 11.12
CA VAL A 159 -7.55 -9.28 12.06
C VAL A 159 -7.79 -10.76 11.77
N VAL A 160 -6.72 -11.52 11.57
CA VAL A 160 -6.76 -12.96 11.31
C VAL A 160 -6.36 -13.72 12.57
N LEU A 161 -7.30 -14.52 13.11
CA LEU A 161 -7.03 -15.43 14.23
C LEU A 161 -6.36 -16.70 13.72
N LEU A 162 -5.03 -16.80 13.86
CA LEU A 162 -4.28 -17.96 13.39
C LEU A 162 -4.39 -19.17 14.34
N ARG A 163 -4.46 -18.90 15.67
CA ARG A 163 -4.48 -19.96 16.68
C ARG A 163 -5.16 -19.47 17.96
N ASN A 164 -6.02 -20.29 18.55
CA ASN A 164 -6.61 -20.07 19.87
C ASN A 164 -6.92 -21.41 20.56
N GLU A 165 -5.87 -22.21 20.75
CA GLU A 165 -6.00 -23.50 21.43
C GLU A 165 -6.22 -23.31 22.92
N PRO A 166 -6.99 -24.19 23.58
CA PRO A 166 -7.19 -24.12 25.01
C PRO A 166 -5.88 -24.27 25.80
N VAL A 167 -5.68 -23.38 26.76
CA VAL A 167 -4.66 -23.51 27.79
C VAL A 167 -5.35 -23.92 29.09
N ALA A 168 -4.92 -25.00 29.70
CA ALA A 168 -5.59 -25.60 30.86
C ALA A 168 -7.12 -25.85 30.66
N GLY A 169 -7.52 -26.13 29.42
CA GLY A 169 -8.90 -26.44 29.06
C GLY A 169 -9.77 -25.24 28.65
N THR A 170 -9.23 -24.02 28.67
CA THR A 170 -9.97 -22.80 28.28
C THR A 170 -9.23 -22.03 27.19
N PRO A 171 -9.89 -21.57 26.09
CA PRO A 171 -9.28 -20.67 25.14
C PRO A 171 -8.84 -19.36 25.80
N VAL A 172 -7.68 -18.82 25.39
CA VAL A 172 -7.17 -17.54 25.89
C VAL A 172 -7.98 -16.35 25.34
N LEU A 173 -8.47 -16.47 24.10
CA LEU A 173 -9.27 -15.44 23.44
C LEU A 173 -10.75 -15.89 23.36
N PRO A 174 -11.71 -14.97 23.61
CA PRO A 174 -11.49 -13.57 24.04
C PRO A 174 -10.91 -13.51 25.45
N VAL A 175 -10.08 -12.50 25.69
CA VAL A 175 -9.54 -12.27 27.04
C VAL A 175 -10.67 -11.95 28.02
N ASP A 176 -10.70 -12.61 29.16
CA ASP A 176 -11.66 -12.31 30.22
C ASP A 176 -11.37 -10.89 30.77
N LEU A 177 -12.37 -10.02 30.70
CA LEU A 177 -12.28 -8.64 31.21
C LEU A 177 -12.24 -8.58 32.75
N GLY A 178 -12.44 -9.71 33.44
CA GLY A 178 -12.27 -9.82 34.89
C GLY A 178 -10.83 -9.97 35.37
N VAL A 179 -9.85 -10.03 34.47
CA VAL A 179 -8.42 -10.08 34.86
C VAL A 179 -8.01 -8.82 35.60
N ALA A 180 -7.10 -8.97 36.58
CA ALA A 180 -6.64 -7.85 37.38
C ALA A 180 -5.45 -7.12 36.76
N ARG A 181 -4.60 -7.84 35.97
CA ARG A 181 -3.38 -7.31 35.42
C ARG A 181 -3.09 -7.85 34.02
N VAL A 182 -2.83 -6.92 33.09
CA VAL A 182 -2.43 -7.23 31.71
C VAL A 182 -1.02 -6.67 31.46
N ALA A 183 -0.12 -7.51 30.98
CA ALA A 183 1.19 -7.06 30.50
C ALA A 183 1.12 -6.92 28.96
N VAL A 184 1.45 -5.75 28.44
CA VAL A 184 1.56 -5.46 27.00
C VAL A 184 3.04 -5.29 26.68
N ILE A 185 3.59 -6.18 25.85
CA ILE A 185 5.03 -6.32 25.68
C ILE A 185 5.40 -6.16 24.20
N GLY A 186 6.43 -5.36 23.93
CA GLY A 186 6.94 -5.04 22.60
C GLY A 186 6.83 -3.55 22.28
N ALA A 187 7.85 -3.01 21.62
CA ALA A 187 7.89 -1.59 21.24
C ALA A 187 6.71 -1.20 20.37
N LEU A 188 6.35 -2.04 19.39
CA LEU A 188 5.21 -1.79 18.47
C LEU A 188 3.84 -1.68 19.17
N ALA A 189 3.75 -2.10 20.43
CA ALA A 189 2.52 -1.91 21.18
C ALA A 189 2.19 -0.43 21.43
N ALA A 190 3.22 0.40 21.62
CA ALA A 190 3.10 1.82 21.96
C ALA A 190 3.46 2.76 20.79
N GLU A 191 3.94 2.23 19.68
CA GLU A 191 4.36 3.01 18.54
C GLU A 191 3.29 3.03 17.45
N PRO A 192 3.01 4.20 16.84
CA PRO A 192 2.21 4.26 15.62
C PRO A 192 2.92 3.48 14.50
N ASN A 193 2.28 2.45 13.97
CA ASN A 193 2.78 1.68 12.84
C ASN A 193 1.78 1.79 11.69
N LEU A 194 1.80 2.94 11.00
CA LEU A 194 0.88 3.31 9.94
C LEU A 194 1.61 3.45 8.63
N GLY A 195 0.98 2.96 7.55
CA GLY A 195 1.48 3.11 6.19
C GLY A 195 2.83 2.46 5.96
N ASP A 196 3.34 2.63 4.77
CA ASP A 196 4.65 2.12 4.33
C ASP A 196 5.70 3.23 4.14
N GLY A 197 5.34 4.49 4.45
CA GLY A 197 6.20 5.64 4.29
C GLY A 197 6.35 6.12 2.84
N GLY A 198 5.55 5.60 1.90
CA GLY A 198 5.56 5.91 0.49
C GLY A 198 4.30 6.62 0.00
N SER A 199 3.87 6.29 -1.24
CA SER A 199 2.72 6.92 -1.90
C SER A 199 1.37 6.62 -1.23
N SER A 200 1.28 5.52 -0.46
CA SER A 200 0.09 5.16 0.33
C SER A 200 0.03 5.84 1.70
N ASP A 201 1.08 6.57 2.10
CA ASP A 201 1.17 7.18 3.42
C ASP A 201 0.19 8.34 3.56
N VAL A 202 -0.74 8.22 4.50
CA VAL A 202 -1.78 9.22 4.77
C VAL A 202 -1.62 9.75 6.19
N TRP A 203 -1.60 11.07 6.32
CA TRP A 203 -1.54 11.70 7.62
C TRP A 203 -2.81 11.39 8.43
N ALA A 204 -2.65 10.73 9.57
CA ALA A 204 -3.73 10.43 10.50
C ALA A 204 -3.73 11.47 11.62
N PRO A 205 -4.83 12.26 11.81
CA PRO A 205 -4.90 13.26 12.88
C PRO A 205 -4.90 12.65 14.28
N GLU A 206 -5.35 11.41 14.40
CA GLU A 206 -5.35 10.63 15.64
C GLU A 206 -4.96 9.19 15.34
N VAL A 207 -4.11 8.64 16.18
CA VAL A 207 -3.68 7.24 16.09
C VAL A 207 -3.99 6.56 17.42
N VAL A 208 -4.62 5.40 17.36
CA VAL A 208 -4.82 4.53 18.51
C VAL A 208 -3.85 3.37 18.39
N THR A 209 -2.87 3.32 19.29
CA THR A 209 -1.92 2.21 19.36
C THR A 209 -2.58 0.96 19.95
N VAL A 210 -1.93 -0.20 19.81
CA VAL A 210 -2.41 -1.44 20.46
C VAL A 210 -2.50 -1.26 21.98
N LEU A 211 -1.51 -0.59 22.56
CA LEU A 211 -1.48 -0.30 24.00
C LEU A 211 -2.65 0.62 24.43
N ASP A 212 -2.95 1.66 23.64
CA ASP A 212 -4.06 2.57 23.93
C ASP A 212 -5.41 1.85 23.86
N GLY A 213 -5.61 1.03 22.82
CA GLY A 213 -6.82 0.23 22.68
C GLY A 213 -7.02 -0.77 23.83
N ILE A 214 -5.94 -1.43 24.26
CA ILE A 214 -6.01 -2.33 25.44
C ILE A 214 -6.30 -1.55 26.71
N ARG A 215 -5.69 -0.39 26.94
CA ARG A 215 -5.97 0.46 28.11
C ARG A 215 -7.41 0.94 28.16
N GLU A 216 -7.94 1.33 27.00
CA GLU A 216 -9.35 1.76 26.90
C GLU A 216 -10.32 0.64 27.28
N LEU A 217 -10.03 -0.60 26.84
CA LEU A 217 -10.90 -1.77 27.06
C LEU A 217 -10.67 -2.46 28.41
N ALA A 218 -9.52 -2.27 29.03
CA ALA A 218 -9.13 -2.99 30.25
C ALA A 218 -9.97 -2.64 31.50
N GLY A 219 -10.76 -1.56 31.46
CA GLY A 219 -11.64 -1.18 32.56
C GLY A 219 -10.87 -0.93 33.87
N HIS A 220 -10.99 -1.84 34.81
CA HIS A 220 -10.30 -1.75 36.13
C HIS A 220 -8.97 -2.50 36.18
N ALA A 221 -8.59 -3.23 35.13
CA ALA A 221 -7.33 -3.97 35.11
C ALA A 221 -6.13 -3.02 35.04
N SER A 222 -5.07 -3.37 35.76
CA SER A 222 -3.78 -2.68 35.64
C SER A 222 -3.09 -3.10 34.35
N VAL A 223 -2.84 -2.17 33.44
CA VAL A 223 -2.11 -2.41 32.18
C VAL A 223 -0.67 -1.92 32.33
N VAL A 224 0.27 -2.85 32.28
CA VAL A 224 1.72 -2.57 32.33
C VAL A 224 2.29 -2.74 30.94
N HIS A 225 3.08 -1.78 30.48
CA HIS A 225 3.79 -1.85 29.21
C HIS A 225 5.30 -2.08 29.45
N HIS A 226 5.90 -2.93 28.62
CA HIS A 226 7.34 -3.16 28.53
C HIS A 226 7.74 -3.20 27.05
N ASP A 227 8.75 -2.44 26.64
CA ASP A 227 9.16 -2.32 25.23
C ASP A 227 9.78 -3.60 24.64
N GLY A 228 10.20 -4.54 25.49
CA GLY A 228 10.80 -5.81 25.07
C GLY A 228 12.31 -5.75 24.79
N ALA A 229 12.96 -4.60 24.99
CA ALA A 229 14.40 -4.47 24.77
C ALA A 229 15.22 -5.29 25.77
N ASP A 230 14.75 -5.37 27.02
CA ASP A 230 15.28 -6.25 28.05
C ASP A 230 14.39 -7.50 28.17
N LEU A 231 14.91 -8.66 27.80
CA LEU A 231 14.18 -9.93 27.81
C LEU A 231 13.82 -10.40 29.23
N ASP A 232 14.68 -10.16 30.20
CA ASP A 232 14.44 -10.57 31.60
C ASP A 232 13.35 -9.70 32.22
N GLY A 233 13.38 -8.38 31.95
CA GLY A 233 12.34 -7.46 32.38
C GLY A 233 10.99 -7.76 31.72
N ALA A 234 10.98 -8.10 30.43
CA ALA A 234 9.79 -8.52 29.71
C ALA A 234 9.17 -9.81 30.28
N ALA A 235 10.01 -10.81 30.55
CA ALA A 235 9.61 -12.04 31.19
C ALA A 235 9.05 -11.81 32.60
N ALA A 236 9.69 -10.95 33.41
CA ALA A 236 9.22 -10.60 34.74
C ALA A 236 7.88 -9.87 34.71
N ALA A 237 7.67 -8.96 33.73
CA ALA A 237 6.40 -8.27 33.53
C ALA A 237 5.28 -9.25 33.17
N ALA A 238 5.57 -10.22 32.30
CA ALA A 238 4.63 -11.28 31.90
C ALA A 238 4.27 -12.18 33.10
N ALA A 239 5.27 -12.67 33.85
CA ALA A 239 5.06 -13.53 35.02
C ALA A 239 4.24 -12.86 36.15
N ALA A 240 4.24 -11.53 36.21
CA ALA A 240 3.48 -10.75 37.17
C ALA A 240 2.06 -10.42 36.71
N ALA A 241 1.63 -10.83 35.54
CA ALA A 241 0.33 -10.52 34.94
C ALA A 241 -0.55 -11.77 34.80
N ASP A 242 -1.86 -11.58 34.75
CA ASP A 242 -2.82 -12.66 34.47
C ASP A 242 -2.81 -13.03 32.97
N VAL A 243 -2.54 -12.04 32.12
CA VAL A 243 -2.42 -12.17 30.65
C VAL A 243 -1.26 -11.34 30.13
N ALA A 244 -0.46 -11.91 29.25
CA ALA A 244 0.58 -11.20 28.50
C ALA A 244 0.19 -11.11 27.03
N VAL A 245 0.21 -9.89 26.48
CA VAL A 245 0.00 -9.58 25.05
C VAL A 245 1.32 -9.16 24.45
N VAL A 246 1.89 -9.97 23.56
CA VAL A 246 3.17 -9.66 22.90
C VAL A 246 2.89 -9.09 21.51
N VAL A 247 3.36 -7.87 21.26
CA VAL A 247 3.17 -7.16 19.99
C VAL A 247 4.49 -7.08 19.26
N VAL A 248 4.60 -7.80 18.16
CA VAL A 248 5.81 -7.89 17.33
C VAL A 248 5.43 -7.80 15.86
N GLY A 249 6.37 -7.45 15.01
CA GLY A 249 6.12 -7.36 13.57
C GLY A 249 7.13 -6.50 12.84
N TYR A 250 6.77 -6.15 11.63
CA TYR A 250 7.54 -5.30 10.74
C TYR A 250 7.04 -3.86 10.77
N THR A 251 7.93 -2.93 10.42
CA THR A 251 7.66 -1.50 10.26
C THR A 251 8.00 -1.08 8.83
N LYS A 252 7.71 0.16 8.47
CA LYS A 252 8.16 0.76 7.19
C LYS A 252 9.68 0.69 6.98
N ALA A 253 10.47 0.61 8.05
CA ALA A 253 11.93 0.45 7.95
C ALA A 253 12.34 -0.94 7.44
N ASP A 254 11.50 -1.95 7.68
CA ASP A 254 11.73 -3.32 7.22
C ASP A 254 11.07 -3.57 5.85
N GLU A 255 9.91 -2.98 5.61
CA GLU A 255 9.07 -3.23 4.46
C GLU A 255 8.27 -1.96 4.12
N GLY A 256 8.95 -0.97 3.61
CA GLY A 256 8.35 0.26 3.13
C GLY A 256 8.24 0.31 1.62
N GLU A 257 7.53 1.31 1.09
CA GLU A 257 7.56 1.58 -0.34
C GLU A 257 8.96 2.08 -0.72
N PHE A 258 9.71 1.19 -1.38
CA PHE A 258 11.07 1.49 -1.81
C PHE A 258 11.06 2.17 -3.17
N ILE A 259 11.45 3.43 -3.21
CA ILE A 259 11.65 4.19 -4.44
C ILE A 259 13.12 4.62 -4.49
N GLY A 260 13.90 3.95 -5.29
CA GLY A 260 15.28 4.30 -5.52
C GLY A 260 16.26 3.30 -4.92
N GLY A 261 17.46 3.33 -5.44
CA GLY A 261 18.57 2.43 -5.15
C GLY A 261 19.21 1.93 -6.45
N SER A 262 20.34 1.25 -6.31
CA SER A 262 21.03 0.62 -7.44
C SER A 262 20.07 -0.32 -8.18
N GLY A 263 19.78 -0.04 -9.44
CA GLY A 263 18.88 -0.83 -10.28
C GLY A 263 17.75 -0.04 -10.94
N THR A 264 17.56 1.22 -10.58
CA THR A 264 16.59 2.11 -11.25
C THR A 264 17.21 2.96 -12.34
N ASP A 265 18.53 2.95 -12.51
CA ASP A 265 19.24 3.75 -13.51
C ASP A 265 18.74 3.50 -14.94
N HIS A 266 18.32 2.26 -15.25
CA HIS A 266 17.75 1.92 -16.54
C HIS A 266 16.37 2.55 -16.79
N LEU A 267 15.69 3.00 -15.73
CA LEU A 267 14.39 3.67 -15.81
C LEU A 267 14.52 5.16 -16.12
N THR A 268 15.71 5.75 -15.94
CA THR A 268 15.95 7.15 -16.27
C THR A 268 15.72 7.45 -17.75
N GLY A 269 15.93 6.46 -18.62
CA GLY A 269 15.61 6.52 -20.06
C GLY A 269 14.11 6.61 -20.37
N LEU A 270 13.23 6.29 -19.41
CA LEU A 270 11.77 6.44 -19.53
C LEU A 270 11.28 7.82 -19.06
N MET A 271 12.15 8.60 -18.41
CA MET A 271 11.81 9.96 -18.03
C MET A 271 11.66 10.83 -19.28
N PRO A 272 10.67 11.74 -19.32
CA PRO A 272 10.48 12.63 -20.46
C PRO A 272 11.72 13.47 -20.64
N ALA A 273 12.19 13.57 -21.89
CA ALA A 273 13.13 14.63 -22.25
C ALA A 273 12.41 15.97 -22.09
N ALA A 274 12.96 16.88 -21.31
CA ALA A 274 12.41 18.21 -21.24
C ALA A 274 12.71 18.92 -22.57
N ASP A 275 11.68 19.44 -23.23
CA ASP A 275 11.81 20.18 -24.50
C ASP A 275 12.58 21.50 -24.33
N GLU A 276 12.62 22.03 -23.10
CA GLU A 276 13.32 23.25 -22.76
C GLU A 276 14.62 22.97 -21.98
N PRO A 277 15.79 23.48 -22.44
CA PRO A 277 17.08 23.22 -21.78
C PRO A 277 17.12 23.62 -20.31
N GLU A 278 16.40 24.68 -19.93
CA GLU A 278 16.34 25.15 -18.54
C GLU A 278 15.57 24.16 -17.64
N VAL A 279 14.47 23.57 -18.17
CA VAL A 279 13.70 22.56 -17.48
C VAL A 279 14.50 21.25 -17.36
N ALA A 280 15.20 20.87 -18.43
CA ALA A 280 16.11 19.72 -18.41
C ALA A 280 17.21 19.88 -17.36
N ALA A 281 17.83 21.07 -17.28
CA ALA A 281 18.86 21.38 -16.31
C ALA A 281 18.32 21.41 -14.87
N ALA A 282 17.12 21.96 -14.65
CA ALA A 282 16.47 21.98 -13.35
C ALA A 282 16.12 20.55 -12.89
N PHE A 283 15.59 19.73 -13.79
CA PHE A 283 15.29 18.34 -13.51
C PHE A 283 16.53 17.49 -13.23
N ALA A 284 17.59 17.67 -14.03
CA ALA A 284 18.88 17.02 -13.78
C ALA A 284 19.49 17.46 -12.43
N ALA A 285 19.32 18.71 -12.04
CA ALA A 285 19.76 19.21 -10.74
C ALA A 285 18.97 18.58 -9.59
N VAL A 286 17.67 18.38 -9.75
CA VAL A 286 16.82 17.66 -8.77
C VAL A 286 17.25 16.20 -8.64
N LEU A 287 17.52 15.51 -9.76
CA LEU A 287 18.00 14.13 -9.75
C LEU A 287 19.40 13.97 -9.18
N ALA A 288 20.26 14.97 -9.39
CA ALA A 288 21.65 14.95 -8.91
C ALA A 288 21.79 15.48 -7.47
N ALA A 289 20.82 16.25 -7.00
CA ALA A 289 20.78 16.63 -5.60
C ALA A 289 20.54 15.34 -4.81
N ASP A 290 21.49 15.00 -3.95
CA ASP A 290 21.23 14.07 -2.84
C ASP A 290 20.16 14.80 -2.00
N THR A 291 18.91 14.58 -2.35
CA THR A 291 17.80 15.38 -1.86
C THR A 291 17.71 15.16 -0.38
N GLU A 292 18.01 16.21 0.38
CA GLU A 292 17.52 16.30 1.75
C GLU A 292 16.03 15.95 1.70
N PRO A 293 15.58 15.03 2.55
CA PRO A 293 14.19 14.59 2.50
C PRO A 293 13.24 15.77 2.67
N PHE A 294 12.19 15.80 1.86
CA PHE A 294 11.12 16.80 2.00
C PHE A 294 10.53 16.70 3.41
N GLN A 295 10.64 17.77 4.20
CA GLN A 295 9.98 17.82 5.50
C GLN A 295 8.48 18.05 5.33
N LYS A 296 7.66 17.27 6.03
CA LYS A 296 6.20 17.51 6.11
C LYS A 296 5.96 18.92 6.63
N PRO A 297 5.11 19.74 6.00
CA PRO A 297 4.67 21.00 6.60
C PRO A 297 4.03 20.72 7.96
N GLY A 298 4.66 21.20 9.04
CA GLY A 298 4.19 21.01 10.42
C GLY A 298 4.73 19.75 11.11
N ALA A 299 5.65 19.00 10.48
CA ALA A 299 6.36 17.92 11.14
C ALA A 299 7.29 18.47 12.24
N SER A 300 7.40 17.77 13.35
CA SER A 300 8.45 18.00 14.34
C SER A 300 9.81 17.63 13.73
N ASP A 301 10.88 18.26 14.21
CA ASP A 301 12.25 17.99 13.75
C ASP A 301 12.53 16.48 13.74
N GLY A 302 12.69 15.92 12.54
CA GLY A 302 12.96 14.49 12.32
C GLY A 302 11.87 13.69 11.59
N GLU A 303 10.68 14.23 11.33
CA GLU A 303 9.70 13.61 10.43
C GLU A 303 9.98 14.01 8.99
N GLU A 304 10.53 13.08 8.26
CA GLU A 304 10.85 13.24 6.84
C GLU A 304 9.64 12.93 5.96
N LEU A 305 9.26 13.87 5.07
CA LEU A 305 8.55 13.55 3.84
C LEU A 305 9.62 13.07 2.84
N GLY A 306 9.98 11.82 2.92
CA GLY A 306 10.79 11.20 1.88
C GLY A 306 10.07 9.95 1.43
N PHE A 307 10.19 9.64 0.16
CA PHE A 307 9.97 8.28 -0.28
C PHE A 307 10.80 7.37 0.62
N SER A 308 10.14 6.44 1.28
CA SER A 308 10.79 5.58 2.26
C SER A 308 12.02 4.92 1.63
N LYS A 309 13.16 5.10 2.24
CA LYS A 309 14.30 4.21 2.06
C LYS A 309 14.07 2.90 2.83
N GLY A 310 12.82 2.53 3.03
CA GLY A 310 12.40 1.33 3.75
C GLY A 310 13.05 0.09 3.16
N GLY A 311 13.27 -0.89 4.00
CA GLY A 311 13.82 -2.15 3.58
C GLY A 311 12.85 -2.93 2.70
N ASP A 312 13.37 -3.97 2.07
CA ASP A 312 12.61 -5.01 1.41
C ASP A 312 12.92 -6.31 2.15
N ARG A 313 11.94 -6.88 2.83
CA ARG A 313 12.18 -8.09 3.63
C ARG A 313 12.51 -9.27 2.72
N THR A 314 13.48 -10.05 3.16
CA THR A 314 13.94 -11.26 2.44
C THR A 314 13.30 -12.54 2.98
N SER A 315 12.43 -12.44 3.98
CA SER A 315 11.83 -13.60 4.64
C SER A 315 10.46 -13.24 5.20
N LEU A 316 9.53 -14.19 5.21
CA LEU A 316 8.23 -14.10 5.90
C LEU A 316 8.33 -14.43 7.40
N ARG A 317 9.52 -14.72 7.92
CA ARG A 317 9.73 -15.04 9.34
C ARG A 317 9.86 -13.76 10.15
N LEU A 318 9.39 -13.80 11.39
CA LEU A 318 9.65 -12.73 12.35
C LEU A 318 11.16 -12.51 12.54
N ARG A 319 11.52 -11.30 12.92
CA ARG A 319 12.92 -10.95 13.25
C ARG A 319 13.44 -11.84 14.40
N PRO A 320 14.72 -12.19 14.42
CA PRO A 320 15.30 -13.00 15.51
C PRO A 320 15.05 -12.43 16.91
N GLY A 321 15.06 -11.10 17.06
CA GLY A 321 14.74 -10.40 18.32
C GLY A 321 13.30 -10.65 18.76
N ASP A 322 12.35 -10.56 17.84
CA ASP A 322 10.92 -10.82 18.10
C ASP A 322 10.70 -12.27 18.56
N VAL A 323 11.37 -13.21 17.90
CA VAL A 323 11.31 -14.63 18.29
C VAL A 323 11.89 -14.86 19.68
N SER A 324 12.99 -14.17 20.02
CA SER A 324 13.60 -14.25 21.35
C SER A 324 12.67 -13.68 22.41
N LEU A 325 12.03 -12.54 22.15
CA LEU A 325 11.05 -11.92 23.03
C LEU A 325 9.85 -12.85 23.29
N ILE A 326 9.27 -13.42 22.24
CA ILE A 326 8.16 -14.37 22.35
C ILE A 326 8.57 -15.56 23.22
N ARG A 327 9.74 -16.11 23.01
CA ARG A 327 10.23 -17.25 23.80
C ARG A 327 10.46 -16.91 25.27
N ALA A 328 11.03 -15.75 25.56
CA ALA A 328 11.25 -15.30 26.92
C ALA A 328 9.94 -15.12 27.69
N VAL A 329 8.95 -14.47 27.06
CA VAL A 329 7.61 -14.29 27.64
C VAL A 329 6.91 -15.63 27.82
N ALA A 330 6.87 -16.48 26.80
CA ALA A 330 6.20 -17.78 26.86
C ALA A 330 6.81 -18.75 27.87
N ALA A 331 8.08 -18.58 28.22
CA ALA A 331 8.72 -19.38 29.28
C ALA A 331 8.37 -18.90 30.70
N ALA A 332 7.83 -17.69 30.84
CA ALA A 332 7.51 -17.04 32.10
C ALA A 332 6.02 -17.09 32.47
N THR A 333 5.17 -17.50 31.54
CA THR A 333 3.70 -17.52 31.68
C THR A 333 3.08 -18.93 31.76
#